data_328ee0d53ddb90eaf113a421fdb6ed4b
#
_entry.id   328ee0d53ddb90eaf113a421fdb6ed4b
#
_cell.length_a   1.000
_cell.length_b   1.000
_cell.length_c   1.000
_cell.angle_alpha   90.00
_cell.angle_beta   90.00
_cell.angle_gamma   90.00
#
_symmetry.space_group_name_H-M   'P 1'
#
loop_
_entity.id
_entity.type
_entity.pdbx_description
1 polymer ?
#
loop_
_entity_poly.entity_id
_entity_poly.type
_entity_poly.pdbx_seq_one_letter_code
_entity_poly.pdbx_strand_id
1 'polypeptide(L)'
;EAVFIDTPSLTYGGGPQSWLAQWGLAGRDQLAAHLVLSPTYSSAQSEHYLRLARCEQLASIIWTKLDEACNYGSLVNMAHASGLPVSALTYGPELTGGMAAASGKALWKLLFKRQLPGQYPDADAAA
;
A
#
# COMPACT_ATOMS: atom_id res chain seq x y z
N GLU A 1 16.89 10.81 -10.72
CA GLU A 1 16.15 11.56 -9.69
C GLU A 1 14.71 11.03 -9.66
N ALA A 2 14.18 10.69 -8.48
CA ALA A 2 12.79 10.28 -8.31
C ALA A 2 11.97 11.44 -7.74
N VAL A 3 10.76 11.62 -8.26
CA VAL A 3 9.79 12.61 -7.77
C VAL A 3 8.61 11.86 -7.16
N PHE A 4 8.25 12.21 -5.93
CA PHE A 4 7.08 11.68 -5.25
C PHE A 4 5.98 12.73 -5.26
N ILE A 5 4.77 12.30 -5.61
CA ILE A 5 3.59 13.17 -5.68
C ILE A 5 2.56 12.62 -4.71
N ASP A 6 2.26 13.38 -3.65
CA ASP A 6 1.14 13.10 -2.77
C ASP A 6 -0.14 13.65 -3.39
N THR A 7 -1.20 12.83 -3.38
CA THR A 7 -2.45 13.17 -4.06
C THR A 7 -3.57 13.45 -3.06
N PRO A 8 -4.58 14.24 -3.44
CA PRO A 8 -5.81 14.32 -2.66
C PRO A 8 -6.48 12.94 -2.51
N SER A 9 -7.38 12.83 -1.52
CA SER A 9 -8.18 11.62 -1.35
C SER A 9 -8.94 11.26 -2.63
N LEU A 10 -9.05 9.94 -2.89
CA LEU A 10 -9.80 9.40 -4.04
C LEU A 10 -11.27 9.83 -4.11
N THR A 11 -11.84 10.26 -2.99
CA THR A 11 -13.21 10.77 -2.92
C THR A 11 -13.36 12.20 -3.44
N TYR A 12 -12.26 12.91 -3.68
CA TYR A 12 -12.25 14.27 -4.21
C TYR A 12 -11.81 14.28 -5.68
N GLY A 13 -12.63 14.81 -6.56
CA GLY A 13 -12.21 15.22 -7.89
C GLY A 13 -12.14 14.16 -8.98
N GLY A 14 -12.89 13.07 -8.90
CA GLY A 14 -13.12 12.19 -10.06
C GLY A 14 -12.08 11.09 -10.30
N GLY A 15 -11.14 10.88 -9.36
CA GLY A 15 -10.17 9.77 -9.42
C GLY A 15 -8.88 10.07 -10.19
N PRO A 16 -7.97 9.06 -10.28
CA PRO A 16 -6.60 9.26 -10.77
C PRO A 16 -6.49 9.79 -12.18
N GLN A 17 -7.33 9.32 -13.08
CA GLN A 17 -7.29 9.79 -14.47
C GLN A 17 -7.56 11.29 -14.59
N SER A 18 -8.52 11.79 -13.80
CA SER A 18 -8.82 13.21 -13.75
C SER A 18 -7.65 14.04 -13.22
N TRP A 19 -7.01 13.58 -12.14
CA TRP A 19 -5.85 14.28 -11.58
C TRP A 19 -4.64 14.23 -12.49
N LEU A 20 -4.36 13.06 -13.06
CA LEU A 20 -3.24 12.90 -13.99
C LEU A 20 -3.39 13.81 -15.21
N ALA A 21 -4.62 13.94 -15.73
CA ALA A 21 -4.90 14.86 -16.82
C ALA A 21 -4.73 16.32 -16.39
N GLN A 22 -5.29 16.70 -15.24
CA GLN A 22 -5.20 18.05 -14.70
C GLN A 22 -3.76 18.51 -14.45
N TRP A 23 -2.89 17.58 -14.02
CA TRP A 23 -1.48 17.89 -13.73
C TRP A 23 -0.53 17.64 -14.92
N GLY A 24 -1.08 17.31 -16.09
CA GLY A 24 -0.26 17.03 -17.28
C GLY A 24 0.59 15.76 -17.17
N LEU A 25 0.16 14.82 -16.35
CA LEU A 25 0.86 13.55 -16.11
C LEU A 25 0.24 12.37 -16.86
N ALA A 26 -0.94 12.56 -17.47
CA ALA A 26 -1.59 11.52 -18.24
C ALA A 26 -0.72 11.08 -19.42
N GLY A 27 -0.62 9.74 -19.62
CA GLY A 27 0.15 9.16 -20.70
C GLY A 27 1.68 9.19 -20.53
N ARG A 28 2.17 9.49 -19.33
CA ARG A 28 3.61 9.41 -19.05
C ARG A 28 4.01 7.98 -18.67
N ASP A 29 4.88 7.38 -19.47
CA ASP A 29 5.34 5.98 -19.31
C ASP A 29 6.17 5.74 -18.03
N GLN A 30 6.75 6.79 -17.47
CA GLN A 30 7.60 6.72 -16.26
C GLN A 30 6.83 6.97 -14.95
N LEU A 31 5.51 7.02 -15.00
CA LEU A 31 4.66 7.25 -13.84
C LEU A 31 4.19 5.90 -13.25
N ALA A 32 4.43 5.70 -11.97
CA ALA A 32 3.84 4.60 -11.22
C ALA A 32 2.93 5.15 -10.11
N ALA A 33 1.68 4.73 -10.10
CA ALA A 33 0.74 5.06 -9.04
C ALA A 33 0.68 3.91 -8.02
N HIS A 34 0.58 4.25 -6.75
CA HIS A 34 0.46 3.28 -5.67
C HIS A 34 -0.79 3.58 -4.86
N LEU A 35 -1.66 2.57 -4.71
CA LEU A 35 -2.85 2.71 -3.86
C LEU A 35 -2.47 2.46 -2.41
N VAL A 36 -2.67 3.46 -1.55
CA VAL A 36 -2.42 3.36 -0.11
C VAL A 36 -3.71 2.97 0.60
N LEU A 37 -3.70 1.82 1.28
CA LEU A 37 -4.83 1.28 2.03
C LEU A 37 -4.45 1.01 3.49
N SER A 38 -5.46 1.03 4.36
CA SER A 38 -5.33 0.59 5.76
C SER A 38 -6.13 -0.69 5.99
N PRO A 39 -5.59 -1.68 6.74
CA PRO A 39 -6.36 -2.87 7.13
C PRO A 39 -7.53 -2.57 8.07
N THR A 40 -7.60 -1.35 8.61
CA THR A 40 -8.73 -0.89 9.43
C THR A 40 -9.99 -0.59 8.60
N TYR A 41 -9.86 -0.46 7.29
CA TYR A 41 -11.01 -0.30 6.41
C TYR A 41 -11.79 -1.60 6.29
N SER A 42 -13.12 -1.47 6.11
CA SER A 42 -13.94 -2.62 5.72
C SER A 42 -13.55 -3.12 4.32
N SER A 43 -13.85 -4.38 4.03
CA SER A 43 -13.62 -4.94 2.69
C SER A 43 -14.34 -4.14 1.62
N ALA A 44 -15.59 -3.73 1.86
CA ALA A 44 -16.36 -2.92 0.94
C ALA A 44 -15.71 -1.56 0.65
N GLN A 45 -15.14 -0.92 1.69
CA GLN A 45 -14.44 0.35 1.54
C GLN A 45 -13.14 0.18 0.74
N SER A 46 -12.39 -0.86 1.02
CA SER A 46 -11.14 -1.17 0.30
C SER A 46 -11.40 -1.47 -1.18
N GLU A 47 -12.43 -2.25 -1.48
CA GLU A 47 -12.86 -2.52 -2.86
C GLU A 47 -13.36 -1.26 -3.59
N HIS A 48 -14.06 -0.38 -2.87
CA HIS A 48 -14.48 0.90 -3.41
C HIS A 48 -13.27 1.76 -3.81
N TYR A 49 -12.27 1.88 -2.93
CA TYR A 49 -11.05 2.61 -3.25
C TYR A 49 -10.27 1.97 -4.41
N LEU A 50 -10.22 0.65 -4.46
CA LEU A 50 -9.58 -0.04 -5.59
C LEU A 50 -10.27 0.30 -6.92
N ARG A 51 -11.59 0.33 -6.95
CA ARG A 51 -12.34 0.72 -8.17
C ARG A 51 -12.04 2.15 -8.57
N LEU A 52 -12.02 3.08 -7.61
CA LEU A 52 -11.72 4.49 -7.88
C LEU A 52 -10.26 4.70 -8.34
N ALA A 53 -9.33 3.92 -7.81
CA ALA A 53 -7.90 4.04 -8.11
C ALA A 53 -7.49 3.42 -9.45
N ARG A 54 -8.36 2.67 -10.11
CA ARG A 54 -8.02 1.96 -11.35
C ARG A 54 -7.61 2.92 -12.46
N CYS A 55 -6.36 2.80 -12.87
CA CYS A 55 -5.76 3.47 -14.01
C CYS A 55 -4.61 2.60 -14.55
N GLU A 56 -4.14 2.89 -15.74
CA GLU A 56 -3.04 2.13 -16.36
C GLU A 56 -1.74 2.21 -15.56
N GLN A 57 -1.53 3.30 -14.85
CA GLN A 57 -0.33 3.55 -14.05
C GLN A 57 -0.37 2.89 -12.67
N LEU A 58 -1.48 2.26 -12.27
CA LEU A 58 -1.61 1.65 -10.94
C LEU A 58 -0.72 0.40 -10.84
N ALA A 59 0.38 0.54 -10.10
CA ALA A 59 1.45 -0.45 -10.06
C ALA A 59 1.38 -1.39 -8.84
N SER A 60 0.92 -0.91 -7.69
CA SER A 60 0.90 -1.72 -6.47
C SER A 60 -0.02 -1.16 -5.38
N ILE A 61 -0.17 -1.94 -4.32
CA ILE A 61 -0.81 -1.52 -3.07
C ILE A 61 0.28 -1.33 -2.01
N ILE A 62 0.16 -0.26 -1.24
CA ILE A 62 0.92 0.01 -0.02
C ILE A 62 -0.04 -0.10 1.16
N TRP A 63 0.33 -0.88 2.17
CA TRP A 63 -0.45 -1.00 3.39
C TRP A 63 0.13 -0.12 4.49
N THR A 64 -0.72 0.73 5.05
CA THR A 64 -0.36 1.67 6.13
C THR A 64 -1.11 1.34 7.42
N LYS A 65 -0.62 1.88 8.54
CA LYS A 65 -1.24 1.72 9.86
C LYS A 65 -1.42 0.26 10.28
N LEU A 66 -0.44 -0.57 9.98
CA LEU A 66 -0.49 -1.98 10.33
C LEU A 66 -0.45 -2.20 11.85
N ASP A 67 0.11 -1.27 12.60
CA ASP A 67 0.14 -1.25 14.05
C ASP A 67 -1.23 -1.02 14.71
N GLU A 68 -2.17 -0.41 13.98
CA GLU A 68 -3.54 -0.17 14.46
C GLU A 68 -4.50 -1.33 14.15
N ALA A 69 -4.09 -2.30 13.35
CA ALA A 69 -4.97 -3.35 12.85
C ALA A 69 -5.10 -4.54 13.80
N CYS A 70 -6.33 -5.04 13.96
CA CYS A 70 -6.63 -6.25 14.72
C CYS A 70 -6.38 -7.54 13.92
N ASN A 71 -6.42 -7.47 12.59
CA ASN A 71 -6.14 -8.58 11.69
C ASN A 71 -5.64 -8.07 10.33
N TYR A 72 -5.08 -8.97 9.56
CA TYR A 72 -4.43 -8.65 8.27
C TYR A 72 -5.02 -9.42 7.09
N GLY A 73 -6.19 -10.03 7.25
CA GLY A 73 -6.84 -10.81 6.18
C GLY A 73 -7.16 -9.97 4.95
N SER A 74 -7.43 -8.68 5.13
CA SER A 74 -7.68 -7.74 4.03
C SER A 74 -6.52 -7.64 3.05
N LEU A 75 -5.26 -7.82 3.50
CA LEU A 75 -4.09 -7.77 2.62
C LEU A 75 -4.15 -8.88 1.56
N VAL A 76 -4.49 -10.09 1.98
CA VAL A 76 -4.61 -11.25 1.09
C VAL A 76 -5.80 -11.09 0.15
N ASN A 77 -6.95 -10.71 0.69
CA ASN A 77 -8.17 -10.55 -0.09
C ASN A 77 -8.00 -9.49 -1.17
N MET A 78 -7.40 -8.37 -0.85
CA MET A 78 -7.18 -7.28 -1.80
C MET A 78 -6.12 -7.63 -2.85
N ALA A 79 -5.04 -8.32 -2.47
CA ALA A 79 -4.04 -8.81 -3.41
C ALA A 79 -4.68 -9.78 -4.43
N HIS A 80 -5.53 -10.69 -3.96
CA HIS A 80 -6.25 -11.62 -4.82
C HIS A 80 -7.26 -10.90 -5.74
N ALA A 81 -8.08 -10.01 -5.16
CA ALA A 81 -9.12 -9.30 -5.92
C ALA A 81 -8.56 -8.31 -6.95
N SER A 82 -7.42 -7.70 -6.66
CA SER A 82 -6.80 -6.68 -7.51
C SER A 82 -5.86 -7.26 -8.56
N GLY A 83 -5.19 -8.37 -8.25
CA GLY A 83 -4.05 -8.88 -9.01
C GLY A 83 -2.79 -8.01 -8.87
N LEU A 84 -2.79 -7.03 -7.98
CA LEU A 84 -1.67 -6.10 -7.78
C LEU A 84 -0.71 -6.62 -6.72
N PRO A 85 0.60 -6.40 -6.89
CA PRO A 85 1.57 -6.70 -5.84
C PRO A 85 1.42 -5.74 -4.67
N VAL A 86 1.80 -6.18 -3.48
CA VAL A 86 2.03 -5.32 -2.33
C VAL A 86 3.50 -4.88 -2.37
N SER A 87 3.77 -3.58 -2.37
CA SER A 87 5.13 -3.05 -2.50
C SER A 87 5.74 -2.66 -1.17
N ALA A 88 4.95 -2.10 -0.26
CA ALA A 88 5.45 -1.64 1.03
C ALA A 88 4.44 -1.83 2.15
N LEU A 89 4.96 -1.92 3.36
CA LEU A 89 4.24 -2.03 4.62
C LEU A 89 4.68 -0.89 5.53
N THR A 90 3.75 -0.10 6.06
CA THR A 90 4.07 0.94 7.05
C THR A 90 3.35 0.73 8.37
N TYR A 91 4.01 1.09 9.45
CA TYR A 91 3.58 0.83 10.82
C TYR A 91 4.24 1.80 11.79
N GLY A 92 3.56 2.05 12.92
CA GLY A 92 4.03 2.95 13.96
C GLY A 92 3.94 4.44 13.60
N PRO A 93 4.07 5.31 14.62
CA PRO A 93 3.94 6.75 14.46
C PRO A 93 5.23 7.44 13.98
N GLU A 94 6.35 6.71 13.95
CA GLU A 94 7.65 7.29 13.66
C GLU A 94 7.91 7.38 12.15
N LEU A 95 8.47 8.50 11.71
CA LEU A 95 8.83 8.72 10.31
C LEU A 95 10.03 7.88 9.86
N THR A 96 10.89 7.50 10.80
CA THR A 96 12.06 6.67 10.55
C THR A 96 11.86 5.27 11.13
N GLY A 97 12.10 4.23 10.34
CA GLY A 97 11.97 2.83 10.78
C GLY A 97 10.54 2.28 10.77
N GLY A 98 9.55 3.06 10.35
CA GLY A 98 8.14 2.65 10.27
C GLY A 98 7.72 2.09 8.90
N MET A 99 8.66 1.74 8.03
CA MET A 99 8.38 1.24 6.68
C MET A 99 9.30 0.07 6.33
N ALA A 100 8.74 -0.93 5.69
CA ALA A 100 9.47 -2.09 5.18
C ALA A 100 8.98 -2.48 3.78
N ALA A 101 9.85 -3.08 2.99
CA ALA A 101 9.43 -3.73 1.75
C ALA A 101 8.51 -4.91 2.06
N ALA A 102 7.49 -5.11 1.24
CA ALA A 102 6.56 -6.22 1.38
C ALA A 102 7.16 -7.52 0.82
N SER A 103 8.17 -8.05 1.48
CA SER A 103 8.73 -9.36 1.15
C SER A 103 7.77 -10.48 1.53
N GLY A 104 7.88 -11.64 0.87
CA GLY A 104 7.10 -12.82 1.23
C GLY A 104 7.29 -13.23 2.69
N LYS A 105 8.52 -13.11 3.22
CA LYS A 105 8.83 -13.37 4.64
C LYS A 105 8.12 -12.39 5.57
N ALA A 106 8.13 -11.09 5.24
CA ALA A 106 7.45 -10.07 6.05
C ALA A 106 5.93 -10.28 6.07
N LEU A 107 5.34 -10.55 4.91
CA LEU A 107 3.91 -10.84 4.79
C LEU A 107 3.53 -12.13 5.54
N TRP A 108 4.33 -13.18 5.42
CA TRP A 108 4.08 -14.43 6.13
C TRP A 108 4.10 -14.23 7.66
N LYS A 109 5.10 -13.52 8.18
CA LYS A 109 5.20 -13.23 9.62
C LYS A 109 4.03 -12.36 10.09
N LEU A 110 3.64 -11.35 9.30
CA LEU A 110 2.50 -10.51 9.60
C LEU A 110 1.19 -11.31 9.68
N LEU A 111 0.92 -12.14 8.67
CA LEU A 111 -0.33 -12.89 8.55
C LEU A 111 -0.45 -14.02 9.58
N PHE A 112 0.60 -14.80 9.77
CA PHE A 112 0.56 -16.02 10.58
C PHE A 112 1.13 -15.87 11.98
N LYS A 113 2.02 -14.92 12.20
CA LYS A 113 2.64 -14.65 13.50
C LYS A 113 2.17 -13.34 14.13
N ARG A 114 1.44 -12.51 13.40
CA ARG A 114 1.03 -11.15 13.81
C ARG A 114 2.22 -10.29 14.25
N GLN A 115 3.35 -10.46 13.58
CA GLN A 115 4.58 -9.72 13.84
C GLN A 115 4.79 -8.64 12.80
N LEU A 116 4.88 -7.40 13.24
CA LEU A 116 5.26 -6.26 12.40
C LEU A 116 6.73 -6.36 12.01
N PRO A 117 7.11 -5.88 10.81
CA PRO A 117 8.49 -6.00 10.33
C PRO A 117 9.57 -5.48 11.30
N GLY A 118 9.32 -4.37 12.01
CA GLY A 118 10.27 -3.81 12.97
C GLY A 118 10.37 -4.56 14.31
N GLN A 119 9.55 -5.58 14.52
CA GLN A 119 9.52 -6.35 15.78
C GLN A 119 10.34 -7.65 15.70
N TYR A 120 10.99 -7.91 14.58
CA TYR A 120 11.84 -9.10 14.47
C TYR A 120 13.18 -8.83 15.14
N PRO A 121 13.62 -9.68 16.04
CA PRO A 121 15.05 -9.73 16.33
C PRO A 121 15.76 -10.04 15.01
N ASP A 122 16.75 -9.25 14.66
CA ASP A 122 17.58 -9.45 13.47
C ASP A 122 18.22 -10.85 13.54
N ALA A 123 17.48 -11.84 13.02
CA ALA A 123 18.03 -13.19 12.87
C ALA A 123 19.17 -13.24 11.85
N ASP A 124 19.30 -12.18 11.03
CA ASP A 124 20.38 -12.03 10.06
C ASP A 124 21.63 -11.32 10.64
N ALA A 125 21.54 -10.76 11.84
CA ALA A 125 22.72 -10.23 12.56
C ALA A 125 23.56 -11.31 13.24
N ALA A 126 23.11 -12.57 13.23
CA ALA A 126 23.78 -13.71 13.84
C ALA A 126 24.28 -14.76 12.83
N ALA A 127 24.27 -14.43 11.55
CA ALA A 127 24.81 -15.30 10.49
C ALA A 127 26.16 -14.77 10.02
#